data_258d33d0e4f10389b21039552d022ae2
#
_entry.id   258d33d0e4f10389b21039552d022ae2
#
_cell.length_a   1.000
_cell.length_b   1.000
_cell.length_c   1.000
_cell.angle_alpha   90.00
_cell.angle_beta   90.00
_cell.angle_gamma   90.00
#
_symmetry.space_group_name_H-M   'P 1'
#
loop_
_entity.id
_entity.type
_entity.pdbx_description
1 polymer ?
#
loop_
_entity_poly.entity_id
_entity_poly.type
_entity_poly.pdbx_seq_one_letter_code
_entity_poly.pdbx_strand_id
1 'polypeptide(L)'
;MSIAAGDDNSDAERMRPRSIRFAALPRQPLDQGRGGAREVWADLDPDLNLRWQLRVVEIKDSTGLLVGPAGTQHHVVGLAGPQVSVGTAGVSRVLRRDEVLPVPSSTVLFERPRLRPPGASSVLVLSYRDSDDPPVIVIRNVDEGAEFAAGAQVIVALRGAVRVDGAEATPGSALLLDSTQTYRSSAPAAHLLTVQQPGFAETDAPTPG
;
A
#
# COMPACT_ATOMS: atom_id res chain seq x y z
N MET A 1 -31.29 40.29 -14.10
CA MET A 1 -30.10 39.65 -14.68
C MET A 1 -29.49 38.83 -13.56
N SER A 2 -29.85 37.54 -13.49
CA SER A 2 -29.51 36.65 -12.37
C SER A 2 -28.27 35.88 -12.76
N ILE A 3 -27.19 36.04 -12.00
CA ILE A 3 -25.95 35.30 -12.20
C ILE A 3 -26.13 33.99 -11.42
N ALA A 4 -26.17 32.90 -12.16
CA ALA A 4 -26.21 31.55 -11.59
C ALA A 4 -24.92 31.33 -10.79
N ALA A 5 -25.08 30.94 -9.52
CA ALA A 5 -24.00 30.39 -8.70
C ALA A 5 -23.58 29.07 -9.32
N GLY A 6 -22.39 29.02 -9.83
CA GLY A 6 -21.79 27.82 -10.42
C GLY A 6 -21.52 26.78 -9.34
N ASP A 7 -21.70 25.53 -9.69
CA ASP A 7 -21.56 24.31 -8.94
C ASP A 7 -20.19 24.20 -8.22
N ASP A 8 -20.17 24.58 -6.95
CA ASP A 8 -19.04 24.38 -6.03
C ASP A 8 -18.97 22.94 -5.47
N ASN A 9 -19.81 22.05 -6.01
CA ASN A 9 -19.99 20.70 -5.49
C ASN A 9 -19.01 19.66 -6.09
N SER A 10 -18.31 20.00 -7.17
CA SER A 10 -17.40 19.06 -7.83
C SER A 10 -16.04 18.91 -7.13
N ASP A 11 -15.56 19.98 -6.48
CA ASP A 11 -14.27 19.95 -5.79
C ASP A 11 -14.35 19.28 -4.42
N ALA A 12 -15.47 19.41 -3.70
CA ALA A 12 -15.70 18.72 -2.43
C ALA A 12 -15.83 17.19 -2.61
N GLU A 13 -16.27 16.72 -3.78
CA GLU A 13 -16.44 15.29 -4.06
C GLU A 13 -15.11 14.60 -4.40
N ARG A 14 -14.14 15.33 -4.94
CA ARG A 14 -12.79 14.82 -5.25
C ARG A 14 -11.92 14.62 -4.01
N MET A 15 -12.22 15.26 -2.90
CA MET A 15 -11.44 15.25 -1.66
C MET A 15 -11.93 14.24 -0.62
N ARG A 16 -12.94 13.41 -0.93
CA ARG A 16 -13.43 12.39 0.00
C ARG A 16 -12.60 11.12 -0.03
N PRO A 17 -12.33 10.50 1.14
CA PRO A 17 -11.70 9.20 1.21
C PRO A 17 -12.45 8.18 0.35
N ARG A 18 -11.70 7.39 -0.42
CA ARG A 18 -12.26 6.38 -1.33
C ARG A 18 -11.83 4.98 -0.95
N SER A 19 -12.79 4.10 -0.73
CA SER A 19 -12.52 2.68 -0.48
C SER A 19 -12.26 1.93 -1.79
N ILE A 20 -11.21 1.11 -1.81
CA ILE A 20 -10.84 0.25 -2.93
C ILE A 20 -10.73 -1.19 -2.44
N ARG A 21 -11.54 -2.10 -2.99
CA ARG A 21 -11.41 -3.54 -2.76
C ARG A 21 -10.39 -4.13 -3.71
N PHE A 22 -9.37 -4.82 -3.20
CA PHE A 22 -8.33 -5.40 -4.04
C PHE A 22 -8.86 -6.38 -5.08
N ALA A 23 -9.86 -7.18 -4.72
CA ALA A 23 -10.46 -8.15 -5.62
C ALA A 23 -11.16 -7.52 -6.85
N ALA A 24 -11.59 -6.24 -6.74
CA ALA A 24 -12.24 -5.52 -7.84
C ALA A 24 -11.25 -4.87 -8.81
N LEU A 25 -9.97 -4.78 -8.46
CA LEU A 25 -8.96 -4.17 -9.31
C LEU A 25 -8.57 -5.10 -10.46
N PRO A 26 -8.24 -4.55 -11.63
CA PRO A 26 -7.69 -5.32 -12.75
C PRO A 26 -6.47 -6.12 -12.32
N ARG A 27 -6.40 -7.37 -12.77
CA ARG A 27 -5.28 -8.26 -12.46
C ARG A 27 -4.34 -8.34 -13.64
N GLN A 28 -3.07 -8.07 -13.40
CA GLN A 28 -1.98 -8.27 -14.33
C GLN A 28 -1.24 -9.58 -13.96
N PRO A 29 -0.79 -10.39 -14.93
CA PRO A 29 0.03 -11.55 -14.63
C PRO A 29 1.36 -11.13 -14.00
N LEU A 30 2.00 -12.03 -13.27
CA LEU A 30 3.40 -11.88 -12.89
C LEU A 30 4.30 -12.11 -14.12
N ASP A 31 5.50 -11.56 -14.08
CA ASP A 31 6.48 -11.76 -15.17
C ASP A 31 6.90 -13.23 -15.27
N GLN A 32 6.94 -13.94 -14.14
CA GLN A 32 7.11 -15.39 -14.09
C GLN A 32 6.29 -15.99 -12.95
N GLY A 33 5.88 -17.25 -13.12
CA GLY A 33 5.07 -17.99 -12.16
C GLY A 33 3.57 -17.72 -12.29
N ARG A 34 2.76 -18.51 -11.58
CA ARG A 34 1.30 -18.32 -11.52
C ARG A 34 0.93 -17.41 -10.36
N GLY A 35 0.18 -16.39 -10.68
CA GLY A 35 -0.22 -15.39 -9.72
C GLY A 35 -0.70 -14.15 -10.47
N GLY A 36 -0.61 -13.00 -9.83
CA GLY A 36 -0.91 -11.71 -10.45
C GLY A 36 -0.74 -10.57 -9.49
N ALA A 37 -0.53 -9.40 -10.06
CA ALA A 37 -0.47 -8.14 -9.36
C ALA A 37 -1.72 -7.31 -9.66
N ARG A 38 -2.16 -6.52 -8.68
CA ARG A 38 -3.24 -5.54 -8.81
C ARG A 38 -2.72 -4.21 -8.32
N GLU A 39 -2.79 -3.20 -9.16
CA GLU A 39 -2.40 -1.85 -8.77
C GLU A 39 -3.46 -1.24 -7.86
N VAL A 40 -3.03 -0.82 -6.68
CA VAL A 40 -3.87 -0.10 -5.72
C VAL A 40 -3.76 1.40 -5.94
N TRP A 41 -2.54 1.86 -6.17
CA TRP A 41 -2.21 3.27 -6.38
C TRP A 41 -0.92 3.43 -7.18
N ALA A 42 -0.85 4.49 -7.97
CA ALA A 42 0.39 4.96 -8.59
C ALA A 42 0.46 6.49 -8.50
N ASP A 43 1.62 6.99 -8.15
CA ASP A 43 1.97 8.40 -8.17
C ASP A 43 2.98 8.64 -9.30
N LEU A 44 2.66 9.61 -10.15
CA LEU A 44 3.44 9.95 -11.32
C LEU A 44 3.97 11.38 -11.19
N ASP A 45 5.14 11.63 -11.74
CA ASP A 45 5.64 13.00 -11.92
C ASP A 45 4.92 13.71 -13.09
N PRO A 46 5.12 15.02 -13.29
CA PRO A 46 4.51 15.75 -14.41
C PRO A 46 4.87 15.20 -15.78
N ASP A 47 5.98 14.49 -15.92
CA ASP A 47 6.43 13.83 -17.15
C ASP A 47 5.87 12.40 -17.29
N LEU A 48 4.92 12.03 -16.43
CA LEU A 48 4.28 10.71 -16.36
C LEU A 48 5.23 9.56 -16.00
N ASN A 49 6.39 9.86 -15.43
CA ASN A 49 7.24 8.82 -14.88
C ASN A 49 6.75 8.38 -13.50
N LEU A 50 6.91 7.12 -13.23
CA LEU A 50 6.56 6.54 -11.92
C LEU A 50 7.44 7.14 -10.83
N ARG A 51 6.83 7.79 -9.82
CA ARG A 51 7.48 8.11 -8.55
C ARG A 51 7.40 6.93 -7.62
N TRP A 52 6.19 6.43 -7.36
CA TRP A 52 5.97 5.21 -6.61
C TRP A 52 4.64 4.55 -6.97
N GLN A 53 4.53 3.26 -6.67
CA GLN A 53 3.37 2.44 -6.98
C GLN A 53 3.13 1.42 -5.88
N LEU A 54 1.88 1.25 -5.48
CA LEU A 54 1.46 0.23 -4.53
C LEU A 54 0.68 -0.87 -5.24
N ARG A 55 1.12 -2.11 -5.11
CA ARG A 55 0.48 -3.27 -5.71
C ARG A 55 0.23 -4.36 -4.67
N VAL A 56 -0.90 -5.04 -4.78
CA VAL A 56 -1.14 -6.32 -4.10
C VAL A 56 -0.77 -7.44 -5.06
N VAL A 57 0.12 -8.31 -4.60
CA VAL A 57 0.66 -9.43 -5.39
C VAL A 57 0.21 -10.75 -4.80
N GLU A 58 -0.44 -11.58 -5.60
CA GLU A 58 -0.79 -12.97 -5.29
C GLU A 58 0.24 -13.92 -5.92
N ILE A 59 0.83 -14.79 -5.12
CA ILE A 59 1.76 -15.83 -5.53
C ILE A 59 1.05 -17.18 -5.36
N LYS A 60 0.80 -17.91 -6.46
CA LYS A 60 0.09 -19.21 -6.48
C LYS A 60 1.03 -20.39 -6.62
N ASP A 61 2.15 -20.20 -7.30
CA ASP A 61 3.17 -21.23 -7.51
C ASP A 61 4.25 -21.22 -6.41
N SER A 62 5.21 -22.12 -6.53
CA SER A 62 6.40 -22.16 -5.68
C SER A 62 7.29 -20.92 -5.88
N THR A 63 7.25 -20.32 -7.05
CA THR A 63 8.02 -19.11 -7.40
C THR A 63 7.13 -18.09 -8.09
N GLY A 64 7.47 -16.82 -7.95
CA GLY A 64 6.88 -15.70 -8.69
C GLY A 64 7.93 -14.61 -8.87
N LEU A 65 7.91 -13.93 -10.01
CA LEU A 65 8.79 -12.82 -10.32
C LEU A 65 7.98 -11.58 -10.64
N LEU A 66 8.35 -10.48 -10.02
CA LEU A 66 7.83 -9.16 -10.30
C LEU A 66 8.98 -8.27 -10.74
N VAL A 67 8.86 -7.70 -11.94
CA VAL A 67 9.83 -6.76 -12.48
C VAL A 67 9.22 -5.35 -12.45
N GLY A 68 9.94 -4.41 -11.88
CA GLY A 68 9.65 -2.99 -11.91
C GLY A 68 10.46 -2.28 -13.00
N PRO A 69 10.16 -1.01 -13.26
CA PRO A 69 11.02 -0.17 -14.11
C PRO A 69 12.47 -0.14 -13.61
N ALA A 70 13.41 0.10 -14.52
CA ALA A 70 14.82 0.24 -14.15
C ALA A 70 15.00 1.39 -13.13
N GLY A 71 15.86 1.19 -12.13
CA GLY A 71 16.13 2.19 -11.07
C GLY A 71 15.03 2.25 -10.00
N THR A 72 14.11 1.27 -9.94
CA THR A 72 13.17 1.15 -8.81
C THR A 72 13.71 0.25 -7.72
N GLN A 73 13.31 0.56 -6.50
CA GLN A 73 13.44 -0.28 -5.31
C GLN A 73 12.06 -0.69 -4.80
N HIS A 74 12.03 -1.66 -3.90
CA HIS A 74 10.75 -2.14 -3.37
C HIS A 74 10.78 -2.28 -1.85
N HIS A 75 9.62 -2.02 -1.22
CA HIS A 75 9.31 -2.52 0.10
C HIS A 75 8.20 -3.58 -0.05
N VAL A 76 8.42 -4.74 0.56
CA VAL A 76 7.46 -5.86 0.50
C VAL A 76 6.91 -6.11 1.88
N VAL A 77 5.58 -6.23 2.00
CA VAL A 77 4.87 -6.47 3.26
C VAL A 77 4.03 -7.73 3.15
N GLY A 78 4.14 -8.63 4.11
CA GLY A 78 3.33 -9.85 4.18
C GLY A 78 1.89 -9.51 4.57
N LEU A 79 0.89 -9.87 3.73
CA LEU A 79 -0.52 -9.64 4.02
C LEU A 79 -1.21 -10.91 4.52
N ALA A 80 -1.27 -11.95 3.71
CA ALA A 80 -2.06 -13.14 4.01
C ALA A 80 -1.52 -14.40 3.31
N GLY A 81 -2.01 -15.56 3.77
CA GLY A 81 -1.68 -16.84 3.17
C GLY A 81 -0.41 -17.48 3.73
N PRO A 82 0.06 -18.55 3.08
CA PRO A 82 1.30 -19.23 3.44
C PRO A 82 2.51 -18.29 3.40
N GLN A 83 3.49 -18.61 4.24
CA GLN A 83 4.75 -17.86 4.30
C GLN A 83 5.47 -17.85 2.95
N VAL A 84 6.08 -16.73 2.60
CA VAL A 84 6.85 -16.53 1.38
C VAL A 84 8.22 -16.00 1.74
N SER A 85 9.25 -16.45 1.01
CA SER A 85 10.56 -15.82 1.02
C SER A 85 10.62 -14.79 -0.10
N VAL A 86 11.27 -13.68 0.17
CA VAL A 86 11.38 -12.54 -0.75
C VAL A 86 12.86 -12.21 -0.91
N GLY A 87 13.28 -11.95 -2.11
CA GLY A 87 14.67 -11.61 -2.36
C GLY A 87 14.96 -11.18 -3.78
N THR A 88 16.24 -11.17 -4.07
CA THR A 88 16.84 -10.98 -5.39
C THR A 88 17.66 -12.21 -5.75
N ALA A 89 18.25 -12.27 -6.93
CA ALA A 89 19.09 -13.39 -7.35
C ALA A 89 20.20 -13.68 -6.31
N GLY A 90 20.11 -14.82 -5.62
CA GLY A 90 21.11 -15.32 -4.69
C GLY A 90 20.91 -15.00 -3.20
N VAL A 91 19.98 -14.10 -2.84
CA VAL A 91 19.68 -13.78 -1.44
C VAL A 91 18.18 -13.72 -1.24
N SER A 92 17.65 -14.59 -0.38
CA SER A 92 16.23 -14.55 -0.02
C SER A 92 16.06 -14.51 1.50
N ARG A 93 15.03 -13.81 1.95
CA ARG A 93 14.62 -13.72 3.36
C ARG A 93 13.17 -14.13 3.49
N VAL A 94 12.88 -14.84 4.56
CA VAL A 94 11.51 -15.20 4.92
C VAL A 94 10.77 -13.95 5.36
N LEU A 95 9.69 -13.63 4.65
CA LEU A 95 8.80 -12.52 4.98
C LEU A 95 7.77 -12.99 6.01
N ARG A 96 7.71 -12.34 7.15
CA ARG A 96 6.68 -12.54 8.15
C ARG A 96 5.47 -11.66 7.84
N ARG A 97 4.35 -12.03 8.41
CA ARG A 97 3.15 -11.20 8.33
C ARG A 97 3.40 -9.84 9.02
N ASP A 98 2.93 -8.77 8.43
CA ASP A 98 3.06 -7.40 8.92
C ASP A 98 4.54 -6.91 9.04
N GLU A 99 5.49 -7.64 8.46
CA GLU A 99 6.89 -7.24 8.35
C GLU A 99 7.12 -6.46 7.05
N VAL A 100 7.88 -5.38 7.12
CA VAL A 100 8.35 -4.61 5.95
C VAL A 100 9.76 -5.07 5.60
N LEU A 101 9.95 -5.58 4.40
CA LEU A 101 11.24 -6.04 3.90
C LEU A 101 11.69 -5.16 2.73
N PRO A 102 12.79 -4.39 2.86
CA PRO A 102 13.35 -3.64 1.75
C PRO A 102 14.04 -4.58 0.76
N VAL A 103 13.83 -4.33 -0.53
CA VAL A 103 14.45 -5.05 -1.65
C VAL A 103 15.09 -4.00 -2.57
N PRO A 104 16.39 -3.76 -2.48
CA PRO A 104 17.13 -2.75 -3.26
C PRO A 104 17.43 -3.26 -4.67
N SER A 105 16.40 -3.56 -5.42
CA SER A 105 16.47 -4.10 -6.79
C SER A 105 15.19 -3.81 -7.52
N SER A 106 15.25 -3.59 -8.82
CA SER A 106 14.06 -3.48 -9.67
C SER A 106 13.33 -4.83 -9.87
N THR A 107 13.88 -5.91 -9.34
CA THR A 107 13.30 -7.25 -9.47
C THR A 107 13.08 -7.87 -8.10
N VAL A 108 11.88 -8.37 -7.85
CA VAL A 108 11.51 -9.10 -6.64
C VAL A 108 11.20 -10.55 -6.99
N LEU A 109 11.97 -11.46 -6.41
CA LEU A 109 11.71 -12.89 -6.47
C LEU A 109 10.91 -13.33 -5.24
N PHE A 110 9.83 -14.04 -5.47
CA PHE A 110 9.02 -14.67 -4.43
C PHE A 110 9.19 -16.18 -4.48
N GLU A 111 9.43 -16.79 -3.33
CA GLU A 111 9.58 -18.25 -3.19
C GLU A 111 8.66 -18.76 -2.10
N ARG A 112 7.86 -19.78 -2.41
CA ARG A 112 7.00 -20.46 -1.45
C ARG A 112 7.54 -21.85 -1.15
N PRO A 113 7.63 -22.26 0.11
CA PRO A 113 7.99 -23.65 0.46
C PRO A 113 7.02 -24.64 -0.18
N ARG A 114 7.57 -25.68 -0.84
CA ARG A 114 6.79 -26.69 -1.60
C ARG A 114 5.86 -27.54 -0.73
N LEU A 115 6.14 -27.65 0.57
CA LEU A 115 5.43 -28.55 1.52
C LEU A 115 4.35 -27.84 2.33
N ARG A 116 3.79 -26.72 1.88
CA ARG A 116 2.77 -25.98 2.63
C ARG A 116 1.37 -26.12 2.07
N PRO A 117 0.33 -25.86 2.91
CA PRO A 117 -1.07 -26.03 2.52
C PRO A 117 -1.42 -25.28 1.25
N PRO A 118 -2.43 -25.77 0.49
CA PRO A 118 -2.91 -25.11 -0.71
C PRO A 118 -3.41 -23.71 -0.38
N GLY A 119 -3.24 -22.79 -1.32
CA GLY A 119 -3.65 -21.39 -1.19
C GLY A 119 -2.62 -20.44 -1.80
N ALA A 120 -3.04 -19.23 -2.08
CA ALA A 120 -2.16 -18.17 -2.54
C ALA A 120 -1.52 -17.46 -1.34
N SER A 121 -0.28 -17.00 -1.49
CA SER A 121 0.31 -16.01 -0.61
C SER A 121 0.01 -14.63 -1.17
N SER A 122 -0.36 -13.69 -0.32
CA SER A 122 -0.59 -12.30 -0.70
C SER A 122 0.41 -11.40 -0.01
N VAL A 123 1.02 -10.52 -0.77
CA VAL A 123 1.95 -9.50 -0.28
C VAL A 123 1.57 -8.14 -0.86
N LEU A 124 1.93 -7.09 -0.15
CA LEU A 124 1.89 -5.73 -0.64
C LEU A 124 3.29 -5.34 -1.10
N VAL A 125 3.40 -4.75 -2.27
CA VAL A 125 4.66 -4.29 -2.85
C VAL A 125 4.55 -2.80 -3.13
N LEU A 126 5.30 -1.99 -2.39
CA LEU A 126 5.55 -0.60 -2.68
C LEU A 126 6.81 -0.52 -3.54
N SER A 127 6.65 -0.12 -4.78
CA SER A 127 7.75 0.13 -5.72
C SER A 127 7.96 1.63 -5.83
N TYR A 128 9.18 2.10 -5.72
CA TYR A 128 9.50 3.52 -5.83
C TYR A 128 10.83 3.70 -6.56
N ARG A 129 10.98 4.85 -7.21
CA ARG A 129 12.25 5.21 -7.83
C ARG A 129 13.26 5.52 -6.73
N ASP A 130 14.51 5.13 -6.92
CA ASP A 130 15.59 5.51 -6.04
C ASP A 130 15.73 7.04 -6.05
N SER A 131 15.41 7.67 -4.93
CA SER A 131 15.37 9.12 -4.74
C SER A 131 15.75 9.45 -3.30
N ASP A 132 16.14 10.70 -3.07
CA ASP A 132 16.51 11.19 -1.74
C ASP A 132 15.33 11.26 -0.77
N ASP A 133 14.10 11.11 -1.28
CA ASP A 133 12.87 11.22 -0.50
C ASP A 133 11.87 10.10 -0.89
N PRO A 134 12.10 8.85 -0.46
CA PRO A 134 11.22 7.73 -0.76
C PRO A 134 9.91 7.80 0.04
N PRO A 135 8.81 7.20 -0.46
CA PRO A 135 7.58 7.06 0.31
C PRO A 135 7.80 6.18 1.55
N VAL A 136 7.18 6.54 2.66
CA VAL A 136 7.34 5.86 3.94
C VAL A 136 6.18 4.91 4.20
N ILE A 137 6.49 3.67 4.59
CA ILE A 137 5.50 2.72 5.13
C ILE A 137 5.54 2.77 6.65
N VAL A 138 4.39 3.04 7.25
CA VAL A 138 4.19 2.96 8.71
C VAL A 138 3.17 1.87 9.02
N ILE A 139 3.54 0.90 9.87
CA ILE A 139 2.62 -0.11 10.39
C ILE A 139 2.38 0.19 11.87
N ARG A 140 1.11 0.40 12.24
CA ARG A 140 0.74 0.73 13.61
C ARG A 140 -0.64 0.20 13.99
N ASN A 141 -0.86 0.06 15.30
CA ASN A 141 -2.20 -0.07 15.85
C ASN A 141 -2.81 1.32 15.98
N VAL A 142 -4.08 1.42 15.66
CA VAL A 142 -4.86 2.66 15.82
C VAL A 142 -6.14 2.36 16.56
N ASP A 143 -6.55 3.29 17.39
CA ASP A 143 -7.81 3.27 18.12
C ASP A 143 -8.81 4.25 17.49
N GLU A 144 -10.03 4.27 17.99
CA GLU A 144 -11.01 5.27 17.62
C GLU A 144 -10.50 6.68 17.94
N GLY A 145 -10.67 7.60 16.99
CA GLY A 145 -10.17 8.96 17.10
C GLY A 145 -8.70 9.16 16.70
N ALA A 146 -7.98 8.07 16.33
CA ALA A 146 -6.61 8.20 15.85
C ALA A 146 -6.53 9.11 14.60
N GLU A 147 -5.55 9.99 14.61
CA GLU A 147 -5.31 10.92 13.49
C GLU A 147 -4.36 10.32 12.46
N PHE A 148 -4.68 10.59 11.19
CA PHE A 148 -3.80 10.39 10.05
C PHE A 148 -3.37 11.77 9.57
N ALA A 149 -2.10 12.10 9.76
CA ALA A 149 -1.56 13.40 9.38
C ALA A 149 -1.65 13.63 7.86
N ALA A 150 -1.57 14.88 7.46
CA ALA A 150 -1.34 15.24 6.07
C ALA A 150 -0.12 14.48 5.53
N GLY A 151 -0.15 14.07 4.27
CA GLY A 151 0.85 13.18 3.66
C GLY A 151 0.43 11.72 3.59
N ALA A 152 -0.50 11.23 4.43
CA ALA A 152 -1.06 9.89 4.29
C ALA A 152 -1.87 9.80 3.00
N GLN A 153 -1.49 8.91 2.08
CA GLN A 153 -2.19 8.74 0.80
C GLN A 153 -2.97 7.44 0.72
N VAL A 154 -2.44 6.38 1.31
CA VAL A 154 -3.08 5.05 1.28
C VAL A 154 -3.07 4.44 2.67
N ILE A 155 -4.23 3.97 3.12
CA ILE A 155 -4.37 3.17 4.34
C ILE A 155 -4.82 1.77 3.95
N VAL A 156 -4.06 0.75 4.35
CA VAL A 156 -4.41 -0.66 4.17
C VAL A 156 -4.75 -1.27 5.52
N ALA A 157 -5.93 -1.86 5.65
CA ALA A 157 -6.29 -2.61 6.84
C ALA A 157 -5.62 -3.99 6.83
N LEU A 158 -4.73 -4.24 7.78
CA LEU A 158 -4.09 -5.53 7.99
C LEU A 158 -4.95 -6.43 8.89
N ARG A 159 -5.57 -5.84 9.93
CA ARG A 159 -6.54 -6.49 10.84
C ARG A 159 -7.57 -5.46 11.31
N GLY A 160 -8.79 -5.93 11.58
CA GLY A 160 -9.89 -5.05 11.97
C GLY A 160 -10.40 -4.21 10.80
N ALA A 161 -11.05 -3.12 11.10
CA ALA A 161 -11.57 -2.17 10.12
C ALA A 161 -11.13 -0.76 10.48
N VAL A 162 -10.92 0.08 9.49
CA VAL A 162 -10.72 1.52 9.67
C VAL A 162 -11.79 2.27 8.90
N ARG A 163 -12.37 3.28 9.51
CA ARG A 163 -13.36 4.15 8.89
C ARG A 163 -12.91 5.59 8.99
N VAL A 164 -12.97 6.30 7.87
CA VAL A 164 -12.58 7.71 7.74
C VAL A 164 -13.63 8.40 6.88
N ASP A 165 -14.29 9.43 7.40
CA ASP A 165 -15.32 10.23 6.71
C ASP A 165 -16.38 9.38 5.97
N GLY A 166 -16.82 8.29 6.60
CA GLY A 166 -17.83 7.38 6.04
C GLY A 166 -17.28 6.32 5.08
N ALA A 167 -16.05 6.45 4.57
CA ALA A 167 -15.38 5.40 3.82
C ALA A 167 -14.74 4.37 4.77
N GLU A 168 -14.74 3.09 4.38
CA GLU A 168 -14.24 1.99 5.23
C GLU A 168 -13.27 1.11 4.47
N ALA A 169 -12.18 0.71 5.15
CA ALA A 169 -11.32 -0.38 4.72
C ALA A 169 -11.32 -1.51 5.74
N THR A 170 -11.36 -2.74 5.22
CA THR A 170 -11.22 -4.01 5.94
C THR A 170 -10.08 -4.81 5.31
N PRO A 171 -9.60 -5.91 5.91
CA PRO A 171 -8.60 -6.76 5.27
C PRO A 171 -9.01 -7.15 3.84
N GLY A 172 -8.13 -6.88 2.87
CA GLY A 172 -8.41 -7.03 1.44
C GLY A 172 -8.88 -5.75 0.74
N SER A 173 -8.83 -4.60 1.43
CA SER A 173 -9.12 -3.29 0.85
C SER A 173 -8.20 -2.20 1.39
N ALA A 174 -8.25 -1.03 0.75
CA ALA A 174 -7.55 0.17 1.14
C ALA A 174 -8.48 1.38 1.11
N LEU A 175 -8.13 2.43 1.86
CA LEU A 175 -8.62 3.80 1.68
C LEU A 175 -7.58 4.61 0.93
N LEU A 176 -8.02 5.34 -0.08
CA LEU A 176 -7.26 6.41 -0.70
C LEU A 176 -7.67 7.73 -0.08
N LEU A 177 -6.69 8.51 0.35
CA LEU A 177 -6.86 9.79 1.01
C LEU A 177 -6.30 10.92 0.16
N ASP A 178 -6.80 12.11 0.39
CA ASP A 178 -6.14 13.33 -0.07
C ASP A 178 -4.96 13.63 0.87
N SER A 179 -3.75 13.64 0.34
CA SER A 179 -2.53 13.84 1.11
C SER A 179 -2.39 15.24 1.72
N THR A 180 -3.22 16.20 1.31
CA THR A 180 -3.20 17.57 1.83
C THR A 180 -4.00 17.75 3.12
N GLN A 181 -4.76 16.72 3.53
CA GLN A 181 -5.68 16.79 4.66
C GLN A 181 -5.27 15.88 5.81
N THR A 182 -5.70 16.24 7.00
CA THR A 182 -5.64 15.37 8.18
C THR A 182 -6.99 14.69 8.36
N TYR A 183 -6.96 13.40 8.63
CA TYR A 183 -8.15 12.58 8.81
C TYR A 183 -8.19 11.95 10.20
N ARG A 184 -9.38 11.59 10.64
CA ARG A 184 -9.58 10.94 11.93
C ARG A 184 -10.33 9.62 11.79
N SER A 185 -9.83 8.57 12.44
CA SER A 185 -10.51 7.27 12.46
C SER A 185 -11.78 7.32 13.33
N SER A 186 -12.87 6.76 12.83
CA SER A 186 -14.11 6.55 13.60
C SER A 186 -14.43 5.07 13.83
N ALA A 187 -13.49 4.17 13.60
CA ALA A 187 -13.66 2.74 13.82
C ALA A 187 -12.90 2.28 15.09
N PRO A 188 -13.31 1.16 15.71
CA PRO A 188 -12.58 0.55 16.81
C PRO A 188 -11.16 0.15 16.41
N ALA A 189 -10.38 -0.33 17.40
CA ALA A 189 -8.97 -0.69 17.20
C ALA A 189 -8.69 -1.51 15.95
N ALA A 190 -7.76 -1.06 15.15
CA ALA A 190 -7.32 -1.73 13.93
C ALA A 190 -5.79 -1.74 13.83
N HIS A 191 -5.26 -2.73 13.12
CA HIS A 191 -3.85 -2.81 12.76
C HIS A 191 -3.71 -2.42 11.29
N LEU A 192 -3.01 -1.34 11.02
CA LEU A 192 -2.98 -0.67 9.73
C LEU A 192 -1.58 -0.52 9.20
N LEU A 193 -1.50 -0.48 7.86
CA LEU A 193 -0.37 0.04 7.12
C LEU A 193 -0.79 1.34 6.46
N THR A 194 0.02 2.38 6.62
CA THR A 194 -0.14 3.65 5.90
C THR A 194 1.05 3.86 4.98
N VAL A 195 0.78 4.36 3.77
CA VAL A 195 1.82 4.86 2.86
C VAL A 195 1.74 6.38 2.88
N GLN A 196 2.84 7.00 3.25
CA GLN A 196 2.96 8.45 3.35
C GLN A 196 3.80 8.98 2.19
N GLN A 197 3.39 10.12 1.67
CA GLN A 197 4.12 10.84 0.65
C GLN A 197 5.45 11.36 1.21
N PRO A 198 6.51 11.40 0.41
CA PRO A 198 7.75 12.04 0.77
C PRO A 198 7.56 13.49 1.23
N GLY A 199 8.39 13.96 2.16
CA GLY A 199 8.35 15.32 2.68
C GLY A 199 7.30 15.60 3.78
N PHE A 200 6.41 14.63 4.10
CA PHE A 200 5.45 14.72 5.19
C PHE A 200 5.83 13.79 6.37
N ALA A 201 7.12 13.58 6.63
CA ALA A 201 7.52 12.81 7.80
C ALA A 201 6.93 13.46 9.07
N GLU A 202 6.28 12.64 9.89
CA GLU A 202 5.70 13.04 11.17
C GLU A 202 6.77 13.77 12.03
N THR A 203 6.68 15.10 12.08
CA THR A 203 7.40 15.89 13.05
C THR A 203 6.68 15.66 14.38
N ASP A 204 7.36 15.00 15.32
CA ASP A 204 6.95 14.76 16.68
C ASP A 204 5.97 13.62 16.99
N ALA A 205 6.54 12.43 17.21
CA ALA A 205 6.02 11.59 18.27
C ALA A 205 6.38 12.24 19.62
N PRO A 206 5.43 12.53 20.54
CA PRO A 206 5.77 12.99 21.87
C PRO A 206 6.59 11.89 22.55
N THR A 207 7.80 12.25 22.98
CA THR A 207 8.66 11.40 23.81
C THR A 207 7.87 11.05 25.08
N PRO A 208 7.64 9.76 25.39
CA PRO A 208 7.01 9.40 26.66
C PRO A 208 7.95 9.83 27.79
N GLY A 209 7.47 10.78 28.63
CA GLY A 209 8.11 11.19 29.86
C GLY A 209 7.99 10.15 30.99
#